data_93cf41257b8fd6811bb6d58b8a2580f8
#
_entry.id   93cf41257b8fd6811bb6d58b8a2580f8
#
_cell.length_a   1.000
_cell.length_b   1.000
_cell.length_c   1.000
_cell.angle_alpha   90.00
_cell.angle_beta   90.00
_cell.angle_gamma   90.00
#
_symmetry.space_group_name_H-M   'P 1'
#
loop_
_entity.id
_entity.type
_entity.pdbx_description
1 polymer ?
#
loop_
_entity_poly.entity_id
_entity_poly.type
_entity_poly.pdbx_seq_one_letter_code
_entity_poly.pdbx_strand_id
1 'polypeptide(L)'
;MNDMKKRIFTFIMTSAIGLLVCAGQMSDEKLKADFTPTATMAPIWESADFWSDSSKIKTSGDYEYHILSEEKKMITIRKIKNAKGKVVIPKEIDGYKVVGIGRSDIVPLELKISKLRYVFDDLGSEALSVLPKSSAKVTEITIPSQIRFVGISAFKNSKNLKTVKIDKRSTKLYLYEKSFEGCRSLHEVNLPEKTLPGKESFSKCGMIDKVTVGMYVVSLDEEFGKTGIKLLKLENKKKNYDISECKKLKIGTVYVGKNVKKLVVKDTVTKYSENDKLKMDKMIVKGKNTVVEGWNKKHLFLGKLYTVSGSKAVKWAKKNKIAYKVFDNN
;
A
#
# COMPACT_ATOMS: atom_id res chain seq x y z
N MET A 1 9.54 -32.20 -14.39
CA MET A 1 9.30 -30.98 -15.18
C MET A 1 7.82 -30.49 -15.12
N ASN A 2 6.84 -31.39 -15.10
CA ASN A 2 5.41 -31.00 -15.04
C ASN A 2 4.92 -30.49 -13.69
N ASP A 3 5.48 -30.94 -12.58
CA ASP A 3 5.00 -30.60 -11.23
C ASP A 3 5.45 -29.21 -10.79
N MET A 4 6.62 -28.78 -11.20
CA MET A 4 7.14 -27.44 -10.96
C MET A 4 6.35 -26.37 -11.74
N LYS A 5 5.93 -26.68 -12.97
CA LYS A 5 5.07 -25.81 -13.80
C LYS A 5 3.67 -25.62 -13.18
N LYS A 6 3.08 -26.68 -12.60
CA LYS A 6 1.79 -26.60 -11.89
C LYS A 6 1.89 -25.76 -10.61
N ARG A 7 2.95 -25.91 -9.83
CA ARG A 7 3.18 -25.12 -8.61
C ARG A 7 3.38 -23.64 -8.89
N ILE A 8 4.12 -23.31 -9.97
CA ILE A 8 4.32 -21.95 -10.44
C ILE A 8 2.99 -21.34 -10.89
N PHE A 9 2.17 -22.08 -11.64
CA PHE A 9 0.87 -21.60 -12.10
C PHE A 9 -0.12 -21.35 -10.95
N THR A 10 -0.15 -22.20 -9.94
CA THR A 10 -0.98 -22.04 -8.74
C THR A 10 -0.51 -20.84 -7.88
N PHE A 11 0.80 -20.60 -7.78
CA PHE A 11 1.36 -19.46 -7.05
C PHE A 11 1.09 -18.11 -7.76
N ILE A 12 1.14 -18.10 -9.09
CA ILE A 12 0.81 -16.92 -9.92
C ILE A 12 -0.67 -16.55 -9.75
N MET A 13 -1.58 -17.52 -9.72
CA MET A 13 -3.00 -17.26 -9.53
C MET A 13 -3.29 -16.72 -8.12
N THR A 14 -2.62 -17.20 -7.10
CA THR A 14 -2.83 -16.70 -5.72
C THR A 14 -2.28 -15.30 -5.48
N SER A 15 -1.16 -14.93 -6.10
CA SER A 15 -0.62 -13.57 -5.98
C SER A 15 -1.40 -12.54 -6.83
N ALA A 16 -1.89 -12.94 -8.01
CA ALA A 16 -2.75 -12.11 -8.85
C ALA A 16 -4.14 -11.92 -8.22
N ILE A 17 -4.70 -12.97 -7.59
CA ILE A 17 -5.97 -12.90 -6.85
C ILE A 17 -5.83 -12.02 -5.61
N GLY A 18 -4.69 -12.04 -4.91
CA GLY A 18 -4.42 -11.14 -3.79
C GLY A 18 -4.45 -9.66 -4.19
N LEU A 19 -3.92 -9.32 -5.36
CA LEU A 19 -3.99 -7.95 -5.92
C LEU A 19 -5.42 -7.55 -6.33
N LEU A 20 -6.26 -8.51 -6.74
CA LEU A 20 -7.63 -8.28 -7.16
C LEU A 20 -8.62 -8.18 -5.98
N VAL A 21 -8.41 -8.95 -4.91
CA VAL A 21 -9.20 -8.84 -3.68
C VAL A 21 -9.00 -7.47 -3.01
N CYS A 22 -7.85 -6.83 -3.20
CA CYS A 22 -7.63 -5.45 -2.77
C CYS A 22 -8.45 -4.40 -3.53
N ALA A 23 -9.05 -4.73 -4.69
CA ALA A 23 -9.86 -3.80 -5.48
C ALA A 23 -11.34 -3.71 -5.06
N GLY A 24 -11.72 -4.33 -3.96
CA GLY A 24 -13.05 -4.37 -3.31
C GLY A 24 -14.23 -3.86 -4.12
N GLN A 25 -15.15 -4.77 -4.50
CA GLN A 25 -16.44 -4.54 -5.19
C GLN A 25 -16.43 -4.42 -6.72
N MET A 26 -15.68 -5.24 -7.39
CA MET A 26 -16.04 -5.63 -8.76
C MET A 26 -16.74 -7.01 -8.71
N SER A 27 -17.82 -7.17 -9.47
CA SER A 27 -18.47 -8.49 -9.62
C SER A 27 -17.49 -9.48 -10.27
N ASP A 28 -17.59 -10.77 -9.93
CA ASP A 28 -16.74 -11.84 -10.49
C ASP A 28 -16.67 -11.85 -12.03
N GLU A 29 -17.73 -11.40 -12.71
CA GLU A 29 -17.76 -11.29 -14.17
C GLU A 29 -16.90 -10.15 -14.71
N LYS A 30 -16.84 -9.00 -14.03
CA LYS A 30 -16.01 -7.86 -14.43
C LYS A 30 -14.53 -8.13 -14.16
N LEU A 31 -14.23 -8.89 -13.11
CA LEU A 31 -12.90 -9.42 -12.81
C LEU A 31 -12.39 -10.37 -13.90
N LYS A 32 -13.26 -11.24 -14.43
CA LYS A 32 -12.94 -12.17 -15.52
C LYS A 32 -12.73 -11.44 -16.86
N ALA A 33 -13.49 -10.38 -17.13
CA ALA A 33 -13.37 -9.60 -18.36
C ALA A 33 -12.06 -8.80 -18.45
N ASP A 34 -11.56 -8.24 -17.32
CA ASP A 34 -10.28 -7.53 -17.28
C ASP A 34 -9.04 -8.45 -17.25
N PHE A 35 -9.25 -9.76 -17.07
CA PHE A 35 -8.20 -10.78 -16.95
C PHE A 35 -8.26 -11.89 -18.01
N THR A 36 -8.90 -11.67 -19.14
CA THR A 36 -8.74 -12.59 -20.26
C THR A 36 -7.28 -12.53 -20.72
N PRO A 37 -6.53 -13.64 -20.60
CA PRO A 37 -5.18 -13.71 -21.15
C PRO A 37 -5.29 -13.61 -22.65
N THR A 38 -5.00 -12.46 -23.23
CA THR A 38 -4.79 -12.39 -24.65
C THR A 38 -3.59 -13.28 -25.00
N ALA A 39 -3.68 -14.05 -26.07
CA ALA A 39 -2.78 -15.13 -26.49
C ALA A 39 -1.32 -14.75 -26.79
N THR A 40 -0.84 -13.61 -26.33
CA THR A 40 0.52 -13.10 -26.47
C THR A 40 1.21 -12.91 -25.12
N MET A 41 1.14 -13.91 -24.23
CA MET A 41 1.99 -13.93 -23.03
C MET A 41 3.40 -14.37 -23.45
N ALA A 42 4.36 -13.45 -23.39
CA ALA A 42 5.76 -13.82 -23.47
C ALA A 42 6.13 -14.79 -22.34
N PRO A 43 6.97 -15.81 -22.61
CA PRO A 43 7.40 -16.75 -21.58
C PRO A 43 8.08 -16.03 -20.40
N ILE A 44 7.89 -16.54 -19.18
CA ILE A 44 8.39 -15.96 -17.93
C ILE A 44 9.92 -15.72 -17.93
N TRP A 45 10.69 -16.55 -18.66
CA TRP A 45 12.14 -16.43 -18.79
C TRP A 45 12.61 -15.22 -19.61
N GLU A 46 11.79 -14.65 -20.51
CA GLU A 46 12.15 -13.43 -21.24
C GLU A 46 12.14 -12.19 -20.37
N SER A 47 11.51 -12.26 -19.20
CA SER A 47 11.39 -11.11 -18.28
C SER A 47 12.52 -11.04 -17.25
N ALA A 48 13.13 -12.17 -16.87
CA ALA A 48 14.33 -12.19 -16.03
C ALA A 48 15.51 -11.52 -16.75
N ASP A 49 15.67 -11.82 -18.04
CA ASP A 49 16.71 -11.23 -18.89
C ASP A 49 16.55 -9.71 -19.04
N PHE A 50 15.31 -9.20 -19.02
CA PHE A 50 15.07 -7.77 -19.11
C PHE A 50 15.71 -6.99 -17.96
N TRP A 51 15.54 -7.43 -16.70
CA TRP A 51 16.09 -6.73 -15.56
C TRP A 51 17.59 -6.90 -15.38
N SER A 52 18.18 -7.95 -15.94
CA SER A 52 19.61 -8.25 -15.97
C SER A 52 20.31 -7.67 -17.19
N ASP A 53 19.59 -7.19 -18.20
CA ASP A 53 20.16 -6.56 -19.39
C ASP A 53 20.93 -5.28 -19.03
N SER A 54 22.27 -5.42 -18.95
CA SER A 54 23.16 -4.32 -18.60
C SER A 54 23.13 -3.18 -19.63
N SER A 55 22.76 -3.45 -20.88
CA SER A 55 22.65 -2.41 -21.93
C SER A 55 21.55 -1.39 -21.63
N LYS A 56 20.52 -1.81 -20.88
CA LYS A 56 19.40 -0.98 -20.42
C LYS A 56 19.69 -0.21 -19.14
N ILE A 57 20.82 -0.48 -18.46
CA ILE A 57 21.19 0.15 -17.22
C ILE A 57 22.11 1.32 -17.52
N LYS A 58 21.72 2.51 -17.05
CA LYS A 58 22.48 3.76 -17.23
C LYS A 58 22.69 4.44 -15.88
N THR A 59 23.66 5.33 -15.83
CA THR A 59 23.94 6.16 -14.66
C THR A 59 23.99 7.63 -15.10
N SER A 60 23.31 8.49 -14.33
CA SER A 60 23.32 9.94 -14.48
C SER A 60 23.39 10.58 -13.10
N GLY A 61 24.51 11.23 -12.79
CA GLY A 61 24.79 11.76 -11.46
C GLY A 61 24.64 10.67 -10.38
N ASP A 62 23.82 10.93 -9.37
CA ASP A 62 23.54 9.99 -8.29
C ASP A 62 22.52 8.89 -8.63
N TYR A 63 21.94 8.91 -9.82
CA TYR A 63 20.89 7.97 -10.23
C TYR A 63 21.44 6.87 -11.11
N GLU A 64 21.20 5.61 -10.73
CA GLU A 64 21.27 4.46 -11.61
C GLU A 64 19.84 4.10 -12.01
N TYR A 65 19.56 4.02 -13.30
CA TYR A 65 18.22 3.74 -13.80
C TYR A 65 18.22 2.67 -14.86
N HIS A 66 17.06 2.04 -15.05
CA HIS A 66 16.81 1.05 -16.07
C HIS A 66 15.82 1.58 -17.09
N ILE A 67 16.14 1.41 -18.38
CA ILE A 67 15.29 1.86 -19.47
C ILE A 67 14.16 0.84 -19.65
N LEU A 68 12.92 1.27 -19.36
CA LEU A 68 11.73 0.45 -19.55
C LEU A 68 11.24 0.47 -21.00
N SER A 69 11.37 1.60 -21.67
CA SER A 69 10.99 1.77 -23.07
C SER A 69 11.78 2.92 -23.70
N GLU A 70 12.51 2.61 -24.76
CA GLU A 70 13.19 3.62 -25.58
C GLU A 70 12.19 4.46 -26.37
N GLU A 71 11.22 3.80 -26.99
CA GLU A 71 10.16 4.45 -27.79
C GLU A 71 9.36 5.47 -26.98
N LYS A 72 8.96 5.11 -25.77
CA LYS A 72 8.14 5.95 -24.87
C LYS A 72 8.98 6.80 -23.93
N LYS A 73 10.29 6.74 -24.03
CA LYS A 73 11.23 7.43 -23.16
C LYS A 73 10.87 7.26 -21.68
N MET A 74 10.79 6.02 -21.20
CA MET A 74 10.40 5.69 -19.82
C MET A 74 11.47 4.89 -19.10
N ILE A 75 11.70 5.25 -17.83
CA ILE A 75 12.70 4.61 -16.96
C ILE A 75 12.13 4.31 -15.57
N THR A 76 12.79 3.41 -14.87
CA THR A 76 12.70 3.22 -13.43
C THR A 76 14.06 3.48 -12.76
N ILE A 77 14.05 4.16 -11.61
CA ILE A 77 15.26 4.37 -10.82
C ILE A 77 15.60 3.08 -10.08
N ARG A 78 16.81 2.57 -10.27
CA ARG A 78 17.34 1.37 -9.60
C ARG A 78 18.05 1.70 -8.31
N LYS A 79 18.84 2.78 -8.31
CA LYS A 79 19.60 3.25 -7.14
C LYS A 79 19.68 4.78 -7.11
N ILE A 80 19.66 5.31 -5.91
CA ILE A 80 19.95 6.71 -5.63
C ILE A 80 21.19 6.76 -4.75
N LYS A 81 22.34 7.05 -5.36
CA LYS A 81 23.65 7.05 -4.69
C LYS A 81 23.84 8.38 -3.96
N ASN A 82 24.50 8.34 -2.77
CA ASN A 82 24.92 9.54 -2.02
C ASN A 82 23.81 10.49 -1.57
N ALA A 83 22.54 10.10 -1.70
CA ALA A 83 21.41 10.93 -1.27
C ALA A 83 21.39 11.12 0.26
N LYS A 84 21.02 12.31 0.71
CA LYS A 84 20.94 12.68 2.13
C LYS A 84 19.69 13.53 2.39
N GLY A 85 19.19 13.48 3.63
CA GLY A 85 18.08 14.33 4.06
C GLY A 85 16.80 14.08 3.26
N LYS A 86 16.29 15.11 2.63
CA LYS A 86 15.06 15.08 1.83
C LYS A 86 15.38 14.84 0.36
N VAL A 87 14.77 13.83 -0.21
CA VAL A 87 14.93 13.45 -1.62
C VAL A 87 13.58 13.57 -2.32
N VAL A 88 13.54 14.36 -3.38
CA VAL A 88 12.42 14.41 -4.32
C VAL A 88 12.81 13.60 -5.54
N ILE A 89 12.01 12.57 -5.86
CA ILE A 89 12.23 11.76 -7.05
C ILE A 89 12.06 12.65 -8.29
N PRO A 90 13.06 12.73 -9.19
CA PRO A 90 12.98 13.58 -10.36
C PRO A 90 11.88 13.13 -11.32
N LYS A 91 11.35 14.05 -12.09
CA LYS A 91 10.35 13.74 -13.13
C LYS A 91 10.98 13.11 -14.35
N GLU A 92 12.19 13.53 -14.66
CA GLU A 92 12.97 13.10 -15.84
C GLU A 92 14.44 12.95 -15.49
N ILE A 93 15.12 12.05 -16.16
CA ILE A 93 16.57 11.85 -16.14
C ILE A 93 17.00 11.58 -17.59
N ASP A 94 17.97 12.36 -18.11
CA ASP A 94 18.52 12.23 -19.47
C ASP A 94 17.44 12.19 -20.57
N GLY A 95 16.36 12.99 -20.41
CA GLY A 95 15.24 13.05 -21.35
C GLY A 95 14.25 11.88 -21.26
N TYR A 96 14.44 10.99 -20.29
CA TYR A 96 13.50 9.90 -20.02
C TYR A 96 12.60 10.25 -18.84
N LYS A 97 11.32 9.98 -18.98
CA LYS A 97 10.32 10.12 -17.92
C LYS A 97 10.52 9.05 -16.84
N VAL A 98 10.66 9.46 -15.61
CA VAL A 98 10.71 8.55 -14.47
C VAL A 98 9.30 8.11 -14.13
N VAL A 99 8.99 6.81 -14.32
CA VAL A 99 7.67 6.23 -14.07
C VAL A 99 7.68 5.17 -12.97
N GLY A 100 8.87 4.73 -12.55
CA GLY A 100 9.04 3.70 -11.51
C GLY A 100 10.20 3.97 -10.59
N ILE A 101 10.19 3.32 -9.44
CA ILE A 101 11.25 3.31 -8.44
C ILE A 101 11.49 1.86 -8.05
N GLY A 102 12.71 1.35 -8.27
CA GLY A 102 13.06 -0.05 -8.02
C GLY A 102 12.60 -0.98 -9.13
N ARG A 103 12.62 -2.28 -8.82
CA ARG A 103 12.17 -3.36 -9.70
C ARG A 103 10.79 -3.81 -9.29
N SER A 104 10.08 -4.42 -10.20
CA SER A 104 8.77 -4.97 -9.96
C SER A 104 8.59 -6.25 -10.77
N ASP A 105 7.95 -7.26 -10.18
CA ASP A 105 7.55 -8.47 -10.88
C ASP A 105 6.49 -8.17 -11.95
N ILE A 106 5.78 -7.06 -11.79
CA ILE A 106 4.71 -6.63 -12.67
C ILE A 106 4.88 -5.15 -12.95
N VAL A 107 5.08 -4.81 -14.22
CA VAL A 107 4.97 -3.41 -14.65
C VAL A 107 3.51 -3.11 -14.93
N PRO A 108 2.97 -1.99 -14.39
CA PRO A 108 1.56 -1.66 -14.59
C PRO A 108 1.16 -1.69 -16.06
N LEU A 109 0.06 -2.39 -16.38
CA LEU A 109 -0.46 -2.55 -17.74
C LEU A 109 -0.70 -1.20 -18.44
N GLU A 110 -1.05 -0.17 -17.66
CA GLU A 110 -1.27 1.18 -18.17
C GLU A 110 -0.03 1.80 -18.83
N LEU A 111 1.17 1.30 -18.55
CA LEU A 111 2.39 1.71 -19.23
C LEU A 111 2.51 1.11 -20.64
N LYS A 112 1.68 0.13 -20.98
CA LYS A 112 1.63 -0.54 -22.30
C LYS A 112 3.02 -0.97 -22.80
N ILE A 113 3.87 -1.48 -21.91
CA ILE A 113 5.18 -2.03 -22.23
C ILE A 113 4.95 -3.50 -22.57
N SER A 114 5.03 -3.83 -23.84
CA SER A 114 4.55 -5.11 -24.41
C SER A 114 5.29 -6.37 -23.94
N LYS A 115 6.49 -6.24 -23.39
CA LYS A 115 7.35 -7.40 -23.03
C LYS A 115 7.46 -7.67 -21.53
N LEU A 116 6.89 -6.83 -20.67
CA LEU A 116 7.03 -6.93 -19.21
C LEU A 116 5.71 -7.33 -18.59
N ARG A 117 5.49 -8.61 -18.37
CA ARG A 117 4.29 -9.05 -17.64
C ARG A 117 4.60 -9.65 -16.27
N TYR A 118 5.68 -10.40 -16.10
CA TYR A 118 6.03 -11.02 -14.81
C TYR A 118 7.54 -11.26 -14.72
N VAL A 119 8.15 -10.82 -13.64
CA VAL A 119 9.54 -11.18 -13.28
C VAL A 119 9.53 -11.78 -11.89
N PHE A 120 9.88 -13.04 -11.79
CA PHE A 120 10.23 -13.65 -10.51
C PHE A 120 11.75 -13.65 -10.40
N ASP A 121 12.28 -12.70 -9.67
CA ASP A 121 13.70 -12.66 -9.37
C ASP A 121 13.89 -13.11 -7.92
N ASP A 122 14.54 -14.23 -7.71
CA ASP A 122 14.97 -14.74 -6.41
C ASP A 122 16.20 -13.97 -5.88
N LEU A 123 16.33 -12.71 -6.32
CA LEU A 123 17.36 -11.81 -5.83
C LEU A 123 17.05 -11.47 -4.37
N GLY A 124 18.01 -11.76 -3.49
CA GLY A 124 17.90 -11.44 -2.08
C GLY A 124 17.44 -9.98 -1.87
N SER A 125 16.61 -9.76 -0.87
CA SER A 125 15.91 -8.48 -0.62
C SER A 125 16.83 -7.25 -0.54
N GLU A 126 18.11 -7.40 -0.29
CA GLU A 126 19.09 -6.29 -0.28
C GLU A 126 19.48 -5.83 -1.69
N ALA A 127 19.46 -6.73 -2.68
CA ALA A 127 19.76 -6.38 -4.07
C ALA A 127 18.68 -5.52 -4.72
N LEU A 128 17.47 -5.47 -4.15
CA LEU A 128 16.33 -4.70 -4.64
C LEU A 128 16.24 -3.29 -4.04
N SER A 129 17.01 -3.00 -2.99
CA SER A 129 16.96 -1.69 -2.34
C SER A 129 17.48 -0.58 -3.25
N VAL A 130 16.67 0.48 -3.38
CA VAL A 130 16.99 1.69 -4.15
C VAL A 130 17.95 2.61 -3.38
N LEU A 131 17.98 2.50 -2.04
CA LEU A 131 18.88 3.27 -1.18
C LEU A 131 20.04 2.38 -0.69
N PRO A 132 21.20 2.43 -1.35
CA PRO A 132 22.40 1.72 -0.87
C PRO A 132 22.92 2.34 0.43
N LYS A 133 23.92 1.69 1.06
CA LYS A 133 24.50 2.16 2.34
C LYS A 133 25.01 3.62 2.27
N SER A 134 25.47 4.08 1.12
CA SER A 134 25.88 5.48 0.90
C SER A 134 24.74 6.48 1.06
N SER A 135 23.49 6.05 0.88
CA SER A 135 22.27 6.86 1.03
C SER A 135 21.49 6.57 2.32
N ALA A 136 22.14 5.96 3.30
CA ALA A 136 21.50 5.63 4.58
C ALA A 136 21.02 6.84 5.39
N LYS A 137 21.49 8.06 5.06
CA LYS A 137 21.10 9.31 5.72
C LYS A 137 19.84 9.97 5.14
N VAL A 138 19.14 9.32 4.21
CA VAL A 138 17.86 9.82 3.68
C VAL A 138 16.78 9.74 4.75
N THR A 139 16.12 10.87 5.00
CA THR A 139 15.09 11.01 6.04
C THR A 139 13.69 11.24 5.47
N GLU A 140 13.57 11.70 4.26
CA GLU A 140 12.30 11.94 3.57
C GLU A 140 12.41 11.59 2.08
N ILE A 141 11.38 10.91 1.57
CA ILE A 141 11.21 10.65 0.13
C ILE A 141 9.90 11.28 -0.32
N THR A 142 9.97 12.07 -1.39
CA THR A 142 8.77 12.57 -2.10
C THR A 142 8.61 11.80 -3.40
N ILE A 143 7.43 11.19 -3.58
CA ILE A 143 7.03 10.40 -4.75
C ILE A 143 6.07 11.23 -5.59
N PRO A 144 6.51 11.83 -6.69
CA PRO A 144 5.68 12.66 -7.55
C PRO A 144 4.55 11.90 -8.25
N SER A 145 3.57 12.65 -8.75
CA SER A 145 2.33 12.09 -9.30
C SER A 145 2.50 11.22 -10.56
N GLN A 146 3.58 11.41 -11.33
CA GLN A 146 3.84 10.61 -12.54
C GLN A 146 4.38 9.20 -12.23
N ILE A 147 4.90 8.94 -11.03
CA ILE A 147 5.37 7.61 -10.64
C ILE A 147 4.18 6.64 -10.61
N ARG A 148 4.34 5.49 -11.23
CA ARG A 148 3.33 4.43 -11.36
C ARG A 148 3.54 3.31 -10.37
N PHE A 149 4.79 3.03 -10.03
CA PHE A 149 5.09 1.97 -9.07
C PHE A 149 6.31 2.28 -8.22
N VAL A 150 6.30 1.73 -7.00
CA VAL A 150 7.45 1.54 -6.13
C VAL A 150 7.66 0.04 -6.03
N GLY A 151 8.79 -0.42 -6.48
CA GLY A 151 9.11 -1.85 -6.67
C GLY A 151 9.22 -2.62 -5.36
N ILE A 152 9.38 -3.94 -5.51
CA ILE A 152 9.55 -4.87 -4.40
C ILE A 152 10.77 -4.47 -3.59
N SER A 153 10.59 -4.38 -2.27
CA SER A 153 11.66 -4.05 -1.32
C SER A 153 12.45 -2.76 -1.63
N ALA A 154 11.94 -1.86 -2.47
CA ALA A 154 12.67 -0.68 -2.97
C ALA A 154 13.27 0.19 -1.86
N PHE A 155 12.57 0.38 -0.75
CA PHE A 155 13.03 1.13 0.42
C PHE A 155 13.12 0.26 1.68
N LYS A 156 13.18 -1.07 1.52
CA LYS A 156 13.27 -1.99 2.64
C LYS A 156 14.46 -1.66 3.53
N ASN A 157 14.23 -1.68 4.86
CA ASN A 157 15.24 -1.40 5.88
C ASN A 157 15.88 0.01 5.78
N SER A 158 15.23 0.98 5.16
CA SER A 158 15.66 2.38 5.18
C SER A 158 15.43 2.97 6.59
N LYS A 159 16.32 2.63 7.52
CA LYS A 159 16.16 2.83 8.97
C LYS A 159 16.03 4.29 9.39
N ASN A 160 16.56 5.24 8.60
CA ASN A 160 16.51 6.67 8.88
C ASN A 160 15.35 7.39 8.16
N LEU A 161 14.60 6.68 7.31
CA LEU A 161 13.46 7.24 6.60
C LEU A 161 12.32 7.52 7.57
N LYS A 162 12.00 8.81 7.75
CA LYS A 162 10.99 9.32 8.70
C LYS A 162 9.66 9.61 8.01
N THR A 163 9.72 10.05 6.75
CA THR A 163 8.52 10.51 6.03
C THR A 163 8.52 10.03 4.59
N VAL A 164 7.39 9.50 4.16
CA VAL A 164 7.09 9.21 2.76
C VAL A 164 5.96 10.13 2.33
N LYS A 165 6.27 11.07 1.43
CA LYS A 165 5.30 11.97 0.82
C LYS A 165 4.91 11.45 -0.55
N ILE A 166 3.64 11.24 -0.76
CA ILE A 166 3.07 10.82 -2.04
C ILE A 166 2.20 11.96 -2.54
N ASP A 167 2.55 12.53 -3.68
CA ASP A 167 1.80 13.63 -4.26
C ASP A 167 0.38 13.19 -4.65
N LYS A 168 -0.58 14.13 -4.54
CA LYS A 168 -1.92 13.94 -5.07
C LYS A 168 -1.85 13.58 -6.55
N ARG A 169 -2.63 12.58 -6.98
CA ARG A 169 -2.50 11.98 -8.30
C ARG A 169 -3.81 11.70 -8.99
N SER A 170 -3.78 11.74 -10.31
CA SER A 170 -4.89 11.34 -11.18
C SER A 170 -4.82 9.86 -11.59
N THR A 171 -3.67 9.24 -11.44
CA THR A 171 -3.37 7.87 -11.88
C THR A 171 -2.97 6.98 -10.70
N LYS A 172 -3.09 5.66 -10.87
CA LYS A 172 -2.74 4.69 -9.82
C LYS A 172 -1.23 4.70 -9.52
N LEU A 173 -0.90 4.51 -8.25
CA LEU A 173 0.44 4.18 -7.77
C LEU A 173 0.38 2.83 -7.08
N TYR A 174 1.17 1.89 -7.55
CA TYR A 174 1.34 0.58 -6.94
C TYR A 174 2.57 0.62 -6.02
N LEU A 175 2.36 0.35 -4.73
CA LEU A 175 3.46 0.07 -3.80
C LEU A 175 3.56 -1.45 -3.71
N TYR A 176 4.57 -2.02 -4.32
CA TYR A 176 4.71 -3.48 -4.36
C TYR A 176 5.15 -4.06 -3.02
N GLU A 177 5.19 -5.39 -2.95
CA GLU A 177 5.47 -6.14 -1.74
C GLU A 177 6.72 -5.62 -1.02
N LYS A 178 6.62 -5.44 0.29
CA LYS A 178 7.73 -5.03 1.18
C LYS A 178 8.42 -3.72 0.81
N SER A 179 7.82 -2.87 -0.03
CA SER A 179 8.46 -1.66 -0.58
C SER A 179 9.06 -0.74 0.48
N PHE A 180 8.46 -0.65 1.67
CA PHE A 180 8.96 0.11 2.84
C PHE A 180 9.08 -0.76 4.10
N GLU A 181 9.17 -2.09 3.98
CA GLU A 181 9.32 -2.98 5.14
C GLU A 181 10.52 -2.58 5.98
N GLY A 182 10.37 -2.53 7.30
CA GLY A 182 11.46 -2.29 8.24
C GLY A 182 11.99 -0.85 8.27
N CYS A 183 11.25 0.12 7.76
CA CYS A 183 11.55 1.56 7.89
C CYS A 183 11.23 2.04 9.32
N ARG A 184 12.08 1.67 10.29
CA ARG A 184 11.79 1.77 11.75
C ARG A 184 11.65 3.19 12.28
N SER A 185 12.14 4.21 11.57
CA SER A 185 11.98 5.62 11.93
C SER A 185 10.76 6.29 11.28
N LEU A 186 9.94 5.53 10.56
CA LEU A 186 8.81 6.08 9.83
C LEU A 186 7.73 6.60 10.79
N HIS A 187 7.48 7.92 10.76
CA HIS A 187 6.51 8.59 11.64
C HIS A 187 5.18 8.88 10.95
N GLU A 188 5.21 9.15 9.65
CA GLU A 188 4.01 9.54 8.92
C GLU A 188 3.95 8.87 7.56
N VAL A 189 2.76 8.32 7.26
CA VAL A 189 2.41 7.74 5.96
C VAL A 189 1.12 8.38 5.49
N ASN A 190 1.17 9.03 4.32
CA ASN A 190 -0.01 9.53 3.65
C ASN A 190 -0.21 8.73 2.36
N LEU A 191 -1.31 7.99 2.30
CA LEU A 191 -1.73 7.20 1.16
C LEU A 191 -2.89 7.92 0.45
N PRO A 192 -2.63 8.81 -0.50
CA PRO A 192 -3.68 9.52 -1.21
C PRO A 192 -4.55 8.56 -2.03
N GLU A 193 -5.68 9.09 -2.49
CA GLU A 193 -6.54 8.39 -3.44
C GLU A 193 -5.72 7.84 -4.62
N LYS A 194 -6.05 6.62 -5.06
CA LYS A 194 -5.35 5.87 -6.12
C LYS A 194 -3.94 5.35 -5.75
N THR A 195 -3.58 5.33 -4.47
CA THR A 195 -2.43 4.56 -3.99
C THR A 195 -2.90 3.17 -3.60
N LEU A 196 -2.18 2.16 -4.08
CA LEU A 196 -2.48 0.74 -3.88
C LEU A 196 -1.27 0.12 -3.16
N PRO A 197 -1.29 0.07 -1.82
CA PRO A 197 -0.23 -0.60 -1.08
C PRO A 197 -0.37 -2.12 -1.24
N GLY A 198 0.74 -2.79 -1.47
CA GLY A 198 0.84 -4.24 -1.55
C GLY A 198 1.17 -4.88 -0.22
N LYS A 199 1.24 -6.21 -0.24
CA LYS A 199 1.51 -7.03 0.94
C LYS A 199 2.78 -6.60 1.65
N GLU A 200 2.69 -6.45 2.97
CA GLU A 200 3.81 -6.10 3.86
C GLU A 200 4.54 -4.79 3.48
N SER A 201 3.94 -3.93 2.63
CA SER A 201 4.60 -2.70 2.14
C SER A 201 5.08 -1.78 3.26
N PHE A 202 4.43 -1.77 4.43
CA PHE A 202 4.83 -1.03 5.62
C PHE A 202 5.01 -1.93 6.86
N SER A 203 5.26 -3.21 6.67
CA SER A 203 5.46 -4.14 7.78
C SER A 203 6.76 -3.83 8.54
N LYS A 204 6.78 -4.14 9.84
CA LYS A 204 7.95 -3.98 10.73
C LYS A 204 8.50 -2.54 10.82
N CYS A 205 7.67 -1.53 10.56
CA CYS A 205 8.04 -0.12 10.69
C CYS A 205 8.03 0.42 12.13
N GLY A 206 7.72 -0.44 13.12
CA GLY A 206 7.62 -0.02 14.51
C GLY A 206 6.27 0.64 14.82
N MET A 207 6.28 1.81 15.43
CA MET A 207 5.08 2.57 15.75
C MET A 207 5.01 3.83 14.88
N ILE A 208 4.08 3.86 13.94
CA ILE A 208 3.85 5.05 13.09
C ILE A 208 2.89 6.00 13.81
N ASP A 209 3.29 7.27 13.92
CA ASP A 209 2.49 8.27 14.63
C ASP A 209 1.18 8.57 13.91
N LYS A 210 1.21 8.65 12.58
CA LYS A 210 0.03 8.97 11.77
C LYS A 210 0.02 8.25 10.43
N VAL A 211 -1.07 7.57 10.15
CA VAL A 211 -1.39 7.01 8.84
C VAL A 211 -2.66 7.65 8.33
N THR A 212 -2.60 8.32 7.18
CA THR A 212 -3.79 8.84 6.48
C THR A 212 -4.07 7.94 5.28
N VAL A 213 -5.28 7.40 5.22
CA VAL A 213 -5.67 6.40 4.23
C VAL A 213 -6.59 7.02 3.20
N GLY A 214 -6.20 6.90 1.94
CA GLY A 214 -7.04 7.19 0.77
C GLY A 214 -8.04 6.08 0.46
N MET A 215 -8.40 5.93 -0.79
CA MET A 215 -9.59 5.21 -1.23
C MET A 215 -9.45 3.68 -1.34
N TYR A 216 -8.25 3.15 -1.53
CA TYR A 216 -8.06 1.77 -1.99
C TYR A 216 -7.40 0.83 -0.97
N VAL A 217 -7.29 1.23 0.28
CA VAL A 217 -6.75 0.34 1.31
C VAL A 217 -7.88 -0.54 1.83
N VAL A 218 -7.78 -1.84 1.60
CA VAL A 218 -8.82 -2.83 1.92
C VAL A 218 -8.45 -3.65 3.15
N SER A 219 -7.17 -4.01 3.30
CA SER A 219 -6.70 -4.79 4.45
C SER A 219 -5.42 -4.18 5.01
N LEU A 220 -5.54 -3.43 6.10
CA LEU A 220 -4.37 -2.84 6.75
C LEU A 220 -3.45 -3.91 7.39
N ASP A 221 -3.95 -5.09 7.71
CA ASP A 221 -3.14 -6.17 8.28
C ASP A 221 -2.13 -6.73 7.28
N GLU A 222 -2.49 -6.79 6.01
CA GLU A 222 -1.58 -7.28 4.98
C GLU A 222 -0.49 -6.26 4.65
N GLU A 223 -0.84 -4.99 4.57
CA GLU A 223 0.09 -3.93 4.20
C GLU A 223 1.00 -3.52 5.37
N PHE A 224 0.45 -3.38 6.58
CA PHE A 224 1.17 -2.91 7.76
C PHE A 224 1.71 -4.04 8.65
N GLY A 225 1.16 -5.25 8.56
CA GLY A 225 1.64 -6.43 9.27
C GLY A 225 1.79 -6.20 10.78
N LYS A 226 3.03 -6.26 11.29
CA LYS A 226 3.36 -6.07 12.71
C LYS A 226 3.61 -4.61 13.11
N THR A 227 3.25 -3.65 12.28
CA THR A 227 3.45 -2.22 12.55
C THR A 227 2.33 -1.68 13.43
N GLY A 228 2.66 -0.91 14.48
CA GLY A 228 1.67 -0.18 15.27
C GLY A 228 1.29 1.16 14.63
N ILE A 229 0.06 1.65 14.86
CA ILE A 229 -0.43 2.92 14.35
C ILE A 229 -1.03 3.71 15.52
N LYS A 230 -0.46 4.88 15.87
CA LYS A 230 -1.04 5.73 16.91
C LYS A 230 -2.32 6.41 16.45
N LEU A 231 -2.33 6.96 15.24
CA LEU A 231 -3.48 7.64 14.66
C LEU A 231 -3.73 7.18 13.22
N LEU A 232 -4.81 6.46 13.02
CA LEU A 232 -5.33 6.10 11.70
C LEU A 232 -6.39 7.11 11.28
N LYS A 233 -6.15 7.88 10.21
CA LYS A 233 -7.10 8.86 9.66
C LYS A 233 -7.78 8.34 8.40
N LEU A 234 -9.10 8.32 8.43
CA LEU A 234 -9.99 7.94 7.33
C LEU A 234 -10.75 9.20 6.91
N GLU A 235 -10.25 9.94 5.93
CA GLU A 235 -10.76 11.29 5.60
C GLU A 235 -11.38 11.43 4.22
N ASN A 236 -11.33 10.40 3.37
CA ASN A 236 -11.80 10.55 2.00
C ASN A 236 -13.32 10.83 1.93
N LYS A 237 -13.66 11.83 1.15
CA LYS A 237 -15.05 12.23 0.87
C LYS A 237 -15.77 11.13 0.08
N LYS A 238 -16.96 10.72 0.55
CA LYS A 238 -17.87 9.78 -0.14
C LYS A 238 -17.50 8.29 -0.09
N LYS A 239 -16.60 7.82 0.81
CA LYS A 239 -16.18 6.42 0.84
C LYS A 239 -16.69 5.66 2.04
N ASN A 240 -16.76 4.37 1.81
CA ASN A 240 -16.93 3.36 2.84
C ASN A 240 -15.55 2.81 3.18
N TYR A 241 -15.26 2.66 4.46
CA TYR A 241 -14.05 2.01 4.94
C TYR A 241 -14.42 0.73 5.66
N ASP A 242 -13.65 -0.30 5.43
CA ASP A 242 -13.73 -1.56 6.16
C ASP A 242 -12.40 -1.79 6.87
N ILE A 243 -12.44 -1.87 8.20
CA ILE A 243 -11.29 -2.17 9.06
C ILE A 243 -11.48 -3.48 9.81
N SER A 244 -12.44 -4.29 9.41
CA SER A 244 -12.77 -5.56 10.07
C SER A 244 -11.59 -6.55 10.03
N GLU A 245 -10.76 -6.49 9.01
CA GLU A 245 -9.61 -7.37 8.85
C GLU A 245 -8.32 -6.85 9.54
N CYS A 246 -8.38 -5.73 10.28
CA CYS A 246 -7.22 -5.16 10.97
C CYS A 246 -6.90 -5.81 12.33
N LYS A 247 -6.97 -7.14 12.43
CA LYS A 247 -6.90 -7.87 13.70
C LYS A 247 -5.52 -7.93 14.34
N LYS A 248 -4.47 -7.89 13.53
CA LYS A 248 -3.07 -7.97 13.99
C LYS A 248 -2.48 -6.59 14.31
N LEU A 249 -3.17 -5.53 13.93
CA LEU A 249 -2.71 -4.16 14.13
C LEU A 249 -3.04 -3.64 15.52
N LYS A 250 -2.08 -2.91 16.10
CA LYS A 250 -2.31 -2.09 17.28
C LYS A 250 -2.63 -0.68 16.83
N ILE A 251 -3.89 -0.24 16.97
CA ILE A 251 -4.32 1.09 16.56
C ILE A 251 -4.72 1.87 17.81
N GLY A 252 -4.03 2.98 18.12
CA GLY A 252 -4.40 3.83 19.25
C GLY A 252 -5.70 4.56 18.97
N THR A 253 -5.75 5.40 17.94
CA THR A 253 -6.94 6.16 17.58
C THR A 253 -7.34 5.93 16.12
N VAL A 254 -8.61 5.63 15.89
CA VAL A 254 -9.23 5.69 14.56
C VAL A 254 -10.00 6.99 14.44
N TYR A 255 -9.60 7.87 13.53
CA TYR A 255 -10.28 9.12 13.22
C TYR A 255 -11.07 8.97 11.90
N VAL A 256 -12.36 9.19 11.96
CA VAL A 256 -13.29 9.11 10.83
C VAL A 256 -13.79 10.51 10.50
N GLY A 257 -13.37 11.03 9.36
CA GLY A 257 -13.68 12.40 8.91
C GLY A 257 -15.17 12.62 8.66
N LYS A 258 -15.59 13.88 8.68
CA LYS A 258 -17.01 14.28 8.57
C LYS A 258 -17.71 13.81 7.29
N ASN A 259 -16.96 13.59 6.23
CA ASN A 259 -17.48 13.21 4.92
C ASN A 259 -17.45 11.70 4.63
N VAL A 260 -16.98 10.88 5.56
CA VAL A 260 -17.01 9.43 5.44
C VAL A 260 -18.45 8.94 5.57
N LYS A 261 -18.94 8.17 4.58
CA LYS A 261 -20.31 7.67 4.59
C LYS A 261 -20.52 6.51 5.53
N LYS A 262 -19.56 5.57 5.56
CA LYS A 262 -19.70 4.30 6.27
C LYS A 262 -18.34 3.82 6.78
N LEU A 263 -18.34 3.29 8.00
CA LEU A 263 -17.24 2.53 8.57
C LEU A 263 -17.76 1.15 8.98
N VAL A 264 -17.15 0.11 8.43
CA VAL A 264 -17.42 -1.29 8.80
C VAL A 264 -16.34 -1.74 9.78
N VAL A 265 -16.78 -2.25 10.93
CA VAL A 265 -15.94 -2.82 12.00
C VAL A 265 -16.36 -4.26 12.30
N LYS A 266 -17.08 -4.90 11.37
CA LYS A 266 -17.63 -6.23 11.52
C LYS A 266 -16.53 -7.27 11.39
N ASP A 267 -16.57 -8.27 12.26
CA ASP A 267 -15.83 -9.50 12.06
C ASP A 267 -16.55 -10.37 11.02
N THR A 268 -15.94 -10.55 9.87
CA THR A 268 -16.47 -11.41 8.80
C THR A 268 -15.79 -12.77 8.75
N VAL A 269 -14.78 -13.04 9.56
CA VAL A 269 -13.96 -14.24 9.40
C VAL A 269 -14.20 -15.29 10.47
N THR A 270 -14.62 -16.45 10.00
CA THR A 270 -14.90 -17.64 10.81
C THR A 270 -13.66 -18.49 11.16
N LYS A 271 -12.45 -18.09 10.73
CA LYS A 271 -11.23 -18.94 10.79
C LYS A 271 -10.07 -18.38 11.62
N TYR A 272 -10.24 -17.39 12.49
CA TYR A 272 -9.14 -16.85 13.29
C TYR A 272 -9.10 -17.43 14.71
N SER A 273 -7.90 -17.46 15.29
CA SER A 273 -7.70 -17.88 16.67
C SER A 273 -8.43 -16.93 17.63
N GLU A 274 -8.84 -17.43 18.80
CA GLU A 274 -9.53 -16.64 19.83
C GLU A 274 -8.74 -15.40 20.31
N ASN A 275 -7.45 -15.31 20.00
CA ASN A 275 -6.54 -14.23 20.38
C ASN A 275 -6.45 -13.08 19.38
N ASP A 276 -7.00 -13.22 18.19
CA ASP A 276 -6.95 -12.20 17.14
C ASP A 276 -8.07 -11.17 17.33
N LYS A 277 -7.76 -10.06 18.01
CA LYS A 277 -8.71 -8.95 18.26
C LYS A 277 -8.20 -7.66 17.69
N LEU A 278 -9.02 -6.97 16.89
CA LEU A 278 -8.77 -5.56 16.58
C LEU A 278 -8.86 -4.74 17.88
N LYS A 279 -7.77 -4.08 18.25
CA LYS A 279 -7.70 -3.24 19.45
C LYS A 279 -7.58 -1.79 19.04
N MET A 280 -8.55 -0.97 19.51
CA MET A 280 -8.54 0.48 19.37
C MET A 280 -8.78 1.11 20.74
N ASP A 281 -7.90 2.02 21.16
CA ASP A 281 -8.11 2.72 22.42
C ASP A 281 -9.22 3.75 22.27
N LYS A 282 -9.31 4.38 21.08
CA LYS A 282 -10.20 5.48 20.80
C LYS A 282 -10.71 5.47 19.37
N MET A 283 -11.98 5.77 19.19
CA MET A 283 -12.57 6.07 17.88
C MET A 283 -13.18 7.47 17.91
N ILE A 284 -12.90 8.29 16.91
CA ILE A 284 -13.46 9.62 16.74
C ILE A 284 -14.24 9.64 15.43
N VAL A 285 -15.55 9.85 15.48
CA VAL A 285 -16.41 9.93 14.29
C VAL A 285 -16.97 11.34 14.17
N LYS A 286 -16.49 12.11 13.19
CA LYS A 286 -16.88 13.51 12.96
C LYS A 286 -18.16 13.67 12.12
N GLY A 287 -18.55 12.64 11.37
CA GLY A 287 -19.72 12.72 10.51
C GLY A 287 -21.02 12.41 11.27
N LYS A 288 -21.97 13.37 11.33
CA LYS A 288 -23.31 13.13 11.92
C LYS A 288 -24.05 11.97 11.24
N ASN A 289 -23.87 11.84 9.93
CA ASN A 289 -24.53 10.82 9.10
C ASN A 289 -23.66 9.59 8.83
N THR A 290 -22.44 9.52 9.35
CA THR A 290 -21.57 8.36 9.19
C THR A 290 -22.20 7.15 9.83
N VAL A 291 -22.42 6.10 9.02
CA VAL A 291 -22.92 4.81 9.48
C VAL A 291 -21.74 4.00 10.01
N VAL A 292 -21.83 3.51 11.24
CA VAL A 292 -20.90 2.52 11.78
C VAL A 292 -21.64 1.18 11.81
N GLU A 293 -21.06 0.15 11.19
CA GLU A 293 -21.67 -1.19 11.09
C GLU A 293 -20.79 -2.27 11.70
N GLY A 294 -21.45 -3.26 12.23
CA GLY A 294 -20.82 -4.39 12.88
C GLY A 294 -20.37 -4.07 14.30
N TRP A 295 -20.26 -5.10 15.10
CA TRP A 295 -19.66 -5.12 16.42
C TRP A 295 -19.62 -6.57 16.91
N ASN A 296 -18.47 -7.01 17.38
CA ASN A 296 -18.34 -8.29 18.03
C ASN A 296 -17.38 -8.16 19.22
N LYS A 297 -17.90 -8.27 20.45
CA LYS A 297 -17.09 -8.17 21.68
C LYS A 297 -15.96 -9.20 21.77
N LYS A 298 -16.10 -10.34 21.13
CA LYS A 298 -15.05 -11.39 21.13
C LYS A 298 -13.84 -10.97 20.31
N HIS A 299 -14.04 -10.19 19.23
CA HIS A 299 -13.01 -9.89 18.23
C HIS A 299 -12.68 -8.40 18.07
N LEU A 300 -13.39 -7.52 18.78
CA LEU A 300 -13.15 -6.08 18.72
C LEU A 300 -13.12 -5.49 20.13
N PHE A 301 -12.04 -4.80 20.45
CA PHE A 301 -11.94 -3.97 21.64
C PHE A 301 -11.92 -2.49 21.24
N LEU A 302 -12.86 -1.71 21.78
CA LEU A 302 -12.89 -0.26 21.67
C LEU A 302 -12.98 0.35 23.06
N GLY A 303 -11.97 1.11 23.45
CA GLY A 303 -11.94 1.79 24.74
C GLY A 303 -13.05 2.84 24.84
N LYS A 304 -13.11 3.83 23.93
CA LYS A 304 -14.11 4.89 23.94
C LYS A 304 -14.42 5.46 22.56
N LEU A 305 -15.70 5.69 22.28
CA LEU A 305 -16.17 6.44 21.11
C LEU A 305 -16.31 7.94 21.46
N TYR A 306 -15.86 8.79 20.55
CA TYR A 306 -16.14 10.23 20.55
C TYR A 306 -16.86 10.59 19.26
N THR A 307 -17.99 11.26 19.34
CA THR A 307 -18.79 11.57 18.14
C THR A 307 -19.70 12.79 18.35
N VAL A 308 -20.34 13.21 17.27
CA VAL A 308 -21.26 14.35 17.28
C VAL A 308 -22.58 13.96 17.94
N SER A 309 -23.17 14.88 18.69
CA SER A 309 -24.47 14.71 19.31
C SER A 309 -25.55 14.35 18.26
N GLY A 310 -26.44 13.43 18.60
CA GLY A 310 -27.51 12.96 17.71
C GLY A 310 -27.05 12.19 16.47
N SER A 311 -25.75 11.84 16.35
CA SER A 311 -25.20 11.11 15.19
C SER A 311 -25.67 9.66 15.13
N LYS A 312 -25.54 9.04 13.92
CA LYS A 312 -25.78 7.61 13.75
C LYS A 312 -24.79 6.76 14.56
N ALA A 313 -23.58 7.27 14.79
CA ALA A 313 -22.58 6.60 15.63
C ALA A 313 -23.02 6.53 17.12
N VAL A 314 -23.74 7.53 17.64
CA VAL A 314 -24.36 7.45 18.99
C VAL A 314 -25.37 6.31 19.05
N LYS A 315 -26.24 6.18 18.05
CA LYS A 315 -27.23 5.08 17.99
C LYS A 315 -26.55 3.73 17.97
N TRP A 316 -25.49 3.59 17.18
CA TRP A 316 -24.68 2.37 17.12
C TRP A 316 -24.00 2.06 18.47
N ALA A 317 -23.43 3.06 19.14
CA ALA A 317 -22.80 2.86 20.43
C ALA A 317 -23.79 2.41 21.52
N LYS A 318 -24.98 3.04 21.59
CA LYS A 318 -26.05 2.65 22.51
C LYS A 318 -26.49 1.19 22.29
N LYS A 319 -26.75 0.83 21.01
CA LYS A 319 -27.15 -0.54 20.64
C LYS A 319 -26.13 -1.60 21.09
N ASN A 320 -24.86 -1.27 21.01
CA ASN A 320 -23.75 -2.19 21.30
C ASN A 320 -23.16 -2.03 22.72
N LYS A 321 -23.75 -1.20 23.57
CA LYS A 321 -23.29 -0.92 24.95
C LYS A 321 -21.84 -0.43 25.01
N ILE A 322 -21.46 0.45 24.07
CA ILE A 322 -20.11 1.05 23.96
C ILE A 322 -20.10 2.40 24.70
N ALA A 323 -19.09 2.63 25.52
CA ALA A 323 -18.89 3.93 26.17
C ALA A 323 -18.64 5.03 25.11
N TYR A 324 -19.36 6.14 25.19
CA TYR A 324 -19.21 7.24 24.27
C TYR A 324 -19.25 8.60 24.95
N LYS A 325 -18.66 9.60 24.30
CA LYS A 325 -18.75 11.02 24.63
C LYS A 325 -19.14 11.79 23.38
N VAL A 326 -20.04 12.76 23.54
CA VAL A 326 -20.41 13.64 22.41
C VAL A 326 -19.62 14.95 22.50
N PHE A 327 -19.42 15.55 21.35
CA PHE A 327 -18.93 16.93 21.22
C PHE A 327 -19.87 17.69 20.27
N ASP A 328 -19.94 19.01 20.45
CA ASP A 328 -20.74 19.88 19.60
C ASP A 328 -20.05 20.05 18.24
N ASN A 329 -20.87 20.21 17.19
CA ASN A 329 -20.39 20.52 15.85
C ASN A 329 -20.13 22.04 15.79
N ASN A 330 -18.99 22.49 16.25
CA ASN A 330 -18.47 23.80 15.89
C ASN A 330 -17.63 23.72 14.64
#